data_d0ac752cb828ca6e98f14cf3cbfdee41
#
_entry.id   d0ac752cb828ca6e98f14cf3cbfdee41
#
_cell.length_a   1.000
_cell.length_b   1.000
_cell.length_c   1.000
_cell.angle_alpha   90.00
_cell.angle_beta   90.00
_cell.angle_gamma   90.00
#
_symmetry.space_group_name_H-M   'P 1'
#
loop_
_entity.id
_entity.type
_entity.pdbx_description
1 polymer ?
#
loop_
_entity_poly.entity_id
_entity_poly.type
_entity_poly.pdbx_seq_one_letter_code
_entity_poly.pdbx_strand_id
1 'polypeptide(L)'
;MGQELECKARIRRRAGIEGKAQLETDFVLFRGPERFKVSFAELTGVKADGGVLKLEFAGGPAELELGAAAEKWARKILNPPSRMDKLGVRSGLIVRLIGGFDEFEPGFGKEIAEREATVAAKGKCNLLFLAAGRSAELNRIGKLKASLKPGGALWVIYPKGVPQIKEVEVIHAGRAAGMKDVKVARFSATHTGLKFV
;
A
#
# COMPACT_ATOMS: atom_id res chain seq x y z
N MET A 1 -6.00 -0.48 5.87
CA MET A 1 -7.38 -0.05 6.17
C MET A 1 -7.35 1.45 6.43
N GLY A 2 -8.13 2.21 5.68
CA GLY A 2 -8.33 3.63 5.88
C GLY A 2 -8.95 3.91 7.27
N GLN A 3 -8.72 5.09 7.79
CA GLN A 3 -9.39 5.57 9.01
C GLN A 3 -10.46 6.56 8.58
N GLU A 4 -11.67 6.40 9.07
CA GLU A 4 -12.80 7.29 8.79
C GLU A 4 -13.31 7.88 10.10
N LEU A 5 -13.58 9.19 10.09
CA LEU A 5 -14.12 9.93 11.24
C LEU A 5 -15.14 10.95 10.76
N GLU A 6 -16.23 11.08 11.49
CA GLU A 6 -17.15 12.21 11.35
C GLU A 6 -16.50 13.43 12.00
N CYS A 7 -16.56 14.56 11.32
CA CYS A 7 -15.94 15.79 11.81
C CYS A 7 -16.57 17.02 11.19
N LYS A 8 -16.36 18.16 11.85
CA LYS A 8 -16.56 19.48 11.24
C LYS A 8 -15.31 19.87 10.46
N ALA A 9 -15.54 20.54 9.34
CA ALA A 9 -14.48 21.02 8.48
C ALA A 9 -14.65 22.51 8.19
N ARG A 10 -13.51 23.16 7.98
CA ARG A 10 -13.42 24.45 7.29
C ARG A 10 -12.73 24.19 5.97
N ILE A 11 -13.38 24.51 4.87
CA ILE A 11 -12.84 24.32 3.53
C ILE A 11 -12.79 25.68 2.85
N ARG A 12 -11.59 26.13 2.50
CA ARG A 12 -11.33 27.50 2.02
C ARG A 12 -11.82 28.52 3.04
N ARG A 13 -12.92 29.25 2.76
CA ARG A 13 -13.50 30.29 3.62
C ARG A 13 -14.77 29.85 4.36
N ARG A 14 -15.29 28.65 4.10
CA ARG A 14 -16.51 28.13 4.73
C ARG A 14 -16.18 27.26 5.92
N ALA A 15 -16.70 27.62 7.08
CA ALA A 15 -16.56 26.87 8.33
C ALA A 15 -17.84 26.11 8.69
N GLY A 16 -17.72 25.14 9.59
CA GLY A 16 -18.85 24.38 10.14
C GLY A 16 -19.48 23.38 9.18
N ILE A 17 -18.75 22.92 8.17
CA ILE A 17 -19.22 21.93 7.22
C ILE A 17 -19.11 20.55 7.88
N GLU A 18 -20.24 19.91 8.16
CA GLU A 18 -20.26 18.54 8.70
C GLU A 18 -20.06 17.50 7.61
N GLY A 19 -19.28 16.48 7.90
CA GLY A 19 -19.00 15.42 6.95
C GLY A 19 -18.08 14.35 7.52
N LYS A 20 -17.60 13.48 6.63
CA LYS A 20 -16.68 12.39 6.94
C LYS A 20 -15.32 12.63 6.33
N ALA A 21 -14.31 12.67 7.17
CA ALA A 21 -12.93 12.66 6.76
C ALA A 21 -12.42 11.22 6.72
N GLN A 22 -11.66 10.89 5.69
CA GLN A 22 -11.06 9.58 5.49
C GLN A 22 -9.58 9.72 5.19
N LEU A 23 -8.74 9.08 6.01
CA LEU A 23 -7.31 8.98 5.79
C LEU A 23 -7.00 7.62 5.16
N GLU A 24 -6.59 7.64 3.92
CA GLU A 24 -6.12 6.46 3.19
C GLU A 24 -4.58 6.34 3.24
N THR A 25 -4.06 5.43 2.45
CA THR A 25 -2.62 5.14 2.45
C THR A 25 -1.77 6.28 1.85
N ASP A 26 -2.34 7.05 0.91
CA ASP A 26 -1.66 8.05 0.09
C ASP A 26 -2.50 9.30 -0.20
N PHE A 27 -3.71 9.42 0.38
CA PHE A 27 -4.54 10.60 0.25
C PHE A 27 -5.43 10.83 1.46
N VAL A 28 -5.92 12.08 1.58
CA VAL A 28 -7.02 12.49 2.46
C VAL A 28 -8.24 12.77 1.60
N LEU A 29 -9.40 12.29 2.04
CA LEU A 29 -10.69 12.52 1.41
C LEU A 29 -11.65 13.09 2.46
N PHE A 30 -12.37 14.14 2.10
CA PHE A 30 -13.52 14.63 2.86
C PHE A 30 -14.79 14.49 2.02
N ARG A 31 -15.85 14.02 2.62
CA ARG A 31 -17.19 13.85 2.03
C ARG A 31 -18.21 14.56 2.88
N GLY A 32 -18.89 15.54 2.31
CA GLY A 32 -19.95 16.32 2.91
C GLY A 32 -20.64 17.14 1.83
N PRO A 33 -21.32 18.26 2.21
CA PRO A 33 -21.85 19.23 1.26
C PRO A 33 -20.78 19.83 0.34
N GLU A 34 -19.57 19.96 0.86
CA GLU A 34 -18.35 20.15 0.06
C GLU A 34 -17.51 18.87 0.09
N ARG A 35 -16.69 18.69 -0.95
CA ARG A 35 -15.91 17.45 -1.12
C ARG A 35 -14.54 17.81 -1.66
N PHE A 36 -13.50 17.18 -1.08
CA PHE A 36 -12.18 17.20 -1.66
C PHE A 36 -11.50 15.83 -1.52
N LYS A 37 -10.58 15.56 -2.42
CA LYS A 37 -9.62 14.48 -2.33
C LYS A 37 -8.25 15.06 -2.68
N VAL A 38 -7.27 14.87 -1.82
CA VAL A 38 -5.90 15.35 -2.01
C VAL A 38 -4.92 14.24 -1.69
N SER A 39 -4.01 13.95 -2.59
CA SER A 39 -2.92 13.01 -2.33
C SER A 39 -1.87 13.64 -1.41
N PHE A 40 -1.14 12.82 -0.66
CA PHE A 40 -0.06 13.35 0.20
C PHE A 40 1.01 14.10 -0.58
N ALA A 41 1.24 13.71 -1.84
CA ALA A 41 2.21 14.39 -2.72
C ALA A 41 1.75 15.79 -3.19
N GLU A 42 0.45 16.09 -3.15
CA GLU A 42 -0.12 17.39 -3.51
C GLU A 42 -0.23 18.34 -2.32
N LEU A 43 0.04 17.86 -1.10
CA LEU A 43 0.02 18.68 0.11
C LEU A 43 1.29 19.53 0.18
N THR A 44 1.12 20.83 0.31
CA THR A 44 2.20 21.82 0.51
C THR A 44 2.42 22.14 1.99
N GLY A 45 1.42 21.88 2.84
CA GLY A 45 1.50 22.06 4.28
C GLY A 45 0.59 21.08 5.03
N VAL A 46 1.10 20.54 6.15
CA VAL A 46 0.35 19.67 7.06
C VAL A 46 0.73 20.03 8.50
N LYS A 47 -0.25 20.38 9.30
CA LYS A 47 -0.06 20.66 10.72
C LYS A 47 -1.26 20.17 11.53
N ALA A 48 -1.01 19.65 12.72
CA ALA A 48 -2.05 19.43 13.72
C ALA A 48 -1.87 20.42 14.86
N ASP A 49 -2.97 20.98 15.33
CA ASP A 49 -2.98 21.97 16.39
C ASP A 49 -4.34 22.00 17.07
N GLY A 50 -4.39 21.85 18.40
CA GLY A 50 -5.63 21.88 19.17
C GLY A 50 -6.70 20.87 18.71
N GLY A 51 -6.31 19.71 18.21
CA GLY A 51 -7.25 18.71 17.68
C GLY A 51 -7.75 18.98 16.25
N VAL A 52 -7.18 19.98 15.58
CA VAL A 52 -7.51 20.33 14.19
C VAL A 52 -6.36 19.94 13.28
N LEU A 53 -6.66 19.17 12.25
CA LEU A 53 -5.72 18.88 11.16
C LEU A 53 -5.86 19.94 10.08
N LYS A 54 -4.78 20.69 9.85
CA LYS A 54 -4.69 21.77 8.84
C LYS A 54 -3.92 21.22 7.63
N LEU A 55 -4.52 21.34 6.46
CA LEU A 55 -3.98 20.86 5.18
C LEU A 55 -3.90 22.03 4.20
N GLU A 56 -2.78 22.20 3.53
CA GLU A 56 -2.58 23.18 2.47
C GLU A 56 -2.31 22.45 1.14
N PHE A 57 -3.01 22.83 0.09
CA PHE A 57 -2.89 22.27 -1.25
C PHE A 57 -3.46 23.24 -2.30
N ALA A 58 -3.26 22.96 -3.58
CA ALA A 58 -3.70 23.84 -4.68
C ALA A 58 -5.21 24.11 -4.69
N GLY A 59 -6.03 23.19 -4.16
CA GLY A 59 -7.48 23.37 -4.01
C GLY A 59 -7.89 24.37 -2.93
N GLY A 60 -6.93 24.94 -2.17
CA GLY A 60 -7.11 25.84 -1.03
C GLY A 60 -6.97 25.13 0.31
N PRO A 61 -6.85 25.89 1.41
CA PRO A 61 -6.69 25.30 2.73
C PRO A 61 -7.94 24.54 3.19
N ALA A 62 -7.71 23.45 3.92
CA ALA A 62 -8.75 22.72 4.62
C ALA A 62 -8.34 22.45 6.07
N GLU A 63 -9.28 22.61 7.00
CA GLU A 63 -9.11 22.28 8.41
C GLU A 63 -10.15 21.23 8.78
N LEU A 64 -9.73 20.18 9.46
CA LEU A 64 -10.58 19.07 9.90
C LEU A 64 -10.51 18.95 11.42
N GLU A 65 -11.64 19.08 12.11
CA GLU A 65 -11.74 18.93 13.55
C GLU A 65 -11.79 17.45 13.91
N LEU A 66 -10.63 16.84 14.16
CA LEU A 66 -10.49 15.40 14.39
C LEU A 66 -10.20 15.03 15.85
N GLY A 67 -10.15 16.03 16.75
CA GLY A 67 -9.79 15.81 18.14
C GLY A 67 -8.45 15.08 18.29
N ALA A 68 -8.37 14.08 19.14
CA ALA A 68 -7.15 13.31 19.40
C ALA A 68 -6.57 12.58 18.16
N ALA A 69 -7.33 12.48 17.07
CA ALA A 69 -6.84 11.85 15.85
C ALA A 69 -6.01 12.80 14.97
N ALA A 70 -6.10 14.11 15.14
CA ALA A 70 -5.41 15.10 14.30
C ALA A 70 -3.90 14.90 14.27
N GLU A 71 -3.27 14.78 15.44
CA GLU A 71 -1.83 14.52 15.59
C GLU A 71 -1.40 13.21 14.91
N LYS A 72 -2.17 12.16 15.11
CA LYS A 72 -1.89 10.84 14.53
C LYS A 72 -2.01 10.88 13.01
N TRP A 73 -2.99 11.61 12.48
CA TRP A 73 -3.17 11.77 11.04
C TRP A 73 -2.06 12.61 10.43
N ALA A 74 -1.72 13.75 11.03
CA ALA A 74 -0.61 14.59 10.58
C ALA A 74 0.70 13.79 10.50
N ARG A 75 1.03 13.00 11.54
CA ARG A 75 2.22 12.15 11.56
C ARG A 75 2.22 11.11 10.45
N LYS A 76 1.07 10.48 10.15
CA LYS A 76 0.95 9.51 9.06
C LYS A 76 1.08 10.15 7.67
N ILE A 77 0.60 11.37 7.51
CA ILE A 77 0.69 12.13 6.26
C ILE A 77 2.13 12.55 6.02
N LEU A 78 2.81 13.06 7.05
CA LEU A 78 4.19 13.53 6.96
C LEU A 78 5.20 12.37 6.83
N ASN A 79 4.87 11.20 7.39
CA ASN A 79 5.72 10.01 7.35
C ASN A 79 4.93 8.81 6.81
N PRO A 80 4.56 8.82 5.52
CA PRO A 80 3.83 7.71 4.94
C PRO A 80 4.72 6.46 4.90
N PRO A 81 4.15 5.27 5.18
CA PRO A 81 4.92 4.04 5.11
C PRO A 81 5.48 3.85 3.69
N SER A 82 6.76 3.55 3.61
CA SER A 82 7.45 3.26 2.36
C SER A 82 6.86 2.04 1.64
N ARG A 83 7.25 1.82 0.38
CA ARG A 83 6.91 0.59 -0.35
C ARG A 83 7.38 -0.65 0.40
N MET A 84 8.60 -0.63 0.92
CA MET A 84 9.17 -1.74 1.69
C MET A 84 8.37 -2.03 2.96
N ASP A 85 7.96 -1.00 3.70
CA ASP A 85 7.12 -1.15 4.89
C ASP A 85 5.75 -1.78 4.56
N LYS A 86 5.14 -1.34 3.45
CA LYS A 86 3.85 -1.88 2.96
C LYS A 86 3.97 -3.34 2.57
N LEU A 87 5.10 -3.74 1.98
CA LEU A 87 5.40 -5.10 1.57
C LEU A 87 5.91 -5.97 2.73
N GLY A 88 6.29 -5.36 3.85
CA GLY A 88 6.78 -6.06 5.04
C GLY A 88 8.24 -6.49 4.93
N VAL A 89 9.02 -5.84 4.06
CA VAL A 89 10.46 -6.07 3.95
C VAL A 89 11.16 -5.38 5.12
N ARG A 90 11.94 -6.14 5.88
CA ARG A 90 12.65 -5.69 7.08
C ARG A 90 14.05 -6.27 7.11
N SER A 91 14.94 -5.67 7.91
CA SER A 91 16.27 -6.18 8.18
C SER A 91 16.26 -7.65 8.62
N GLY A 92 17.24 -8.41 8.18
CA GLY A 92 17.44 -9.82 8.52
C GLY A 92 16.50 -10.80 7.81
N LEU A 93 15.55 -10.37 6.99
CA LEU A 93 14.69 -11.27 6.24
C LEU A 93 15.41 -11.84 5.01
N ILE A 94 15.10 -13.10 4.71
CA ILE A 94 15.47 -13.73 3.44
C ILE A 94 14.31 -13.55 2.47
N VAL A 95 14.59 -12.91 1.34
CA VAL A 95 13.63 -12.59 0.28
C VAL A 95 14.01 -13.36 -0.99
N ARG A 96 13.03 -13.86 -1.73
CA ARG A 96 13.25 -14.43 -3.06
C ARG A 96 12.42 -13.68 -4.09
N LEU A 97 13.03 -13.38 -5.23
CA LEU A 97 12.40 -12.80 -6.40
C LEU A 97 12.26 -13.87 -7.48
N ILE A 98 11.06 -14.06 -8.00
CA ILE A 98 10.74 -15.06 -9.00
C ILE A 98 10.03 -14.37 -10.17
N GLY A 99 10.57 -14.54 -11.36
CA GLY A 99 10.14 -13.84 -12.59
C GLY A 99 11.09 -12.70 -12.94
N GLY A 100 10.83 -12.01 -14.04
CA GLY A 100 11.69 -10.94 -14.57
C GLY A 100 11.57 -9.63 -13.81
N PHE A 101 11.93 -9.59 -12.53
CA PHE A 101 11.83 -8.35 -11.73
C PHE A 101 12.68 -7.20 -12.27
N ASP A 102 13.79 -7.49 -12.93
CA ASP A 102 14.64 -6.46 -13.52
C ASP A 102 13.95 -5.73 -14.67
N GLU A 103 13.08 -6.41 -15.42
CA GLU A 103 12.23 -5.83 -16.46
C GLU A 103 10.92 -5.25 -15.89
N PHE A 104 10.38 -5.92 -14.88
CA PHE A 104 9.09 -5.63 -14.28
C PHE A 104 9.13 -4.40 -13.35
N GLU A 105 10.18 -4.29 -12.56
CA GLU A 105 10.44 -3.18 -11.63
C GLU A 105 11.95 -3.06 -11.38
N PRO A 106 12.68 -2.38 -12.27
CA PRO A 106 14.13 -2.20 -12.15
C PRO A 106 14.52 -1.60 -10.79
N GLY A 107 15.53 -2.18 -10.16
CA GLY A 107 16.03 -1.70 -8.86
C GLY A 107 15.31 -2.25 -7.62
N PHE A 108 14.23 -3.05 -7.77
CA PHE A 108 13.52 -3.59 -6.61
C PHE A 108 14.41 -4.46 -5.70
N GLY A 109 15.30 -5.26 -6.29
CA GLY A 109 16.29 -6.03 -5.53
C GLY A 109 17.24 -5.15 -4.71
N LYS A 110 17.64 -4.01 -5.26
CA LYS A 110 18.46 -3.01 -4.56
C LYS A 110 17.74 -2.39 -3.37
N GLU A 111 16.47 -2.00 -3.55
CA GLU A 111 15.65 -1.48 -2.44
C GLU A 111 15.48 -2.49 -1.30
N ILE A 112 15.40 -3.79 -1.62
CA ILE A 112 15.37 -4.86 -0.61
C ILE A 112 16.69 -4.89 0.16
N ALA A 113 17.82 -4.82 -0.54
CA ALA A 113 19.15 -4.82 0.08
C ALA A 113 19.37 -3.58 0.96
N GLU A 114 18.89 -2.41 0.56
CA GLU A 114 18.94 -1.17 1.34
C GLU A 114 18.16 -1.28 2.69
N ARG A 115 17.26 -2.26 2.82
CA ARG A 115 16.59 -2.63 4.07
C ARG A 115 17.34 -3.74 4.84
N GLU A 116 18.59 -4.01 4.50
CA GLU A 116 19.39 -5.07 5.12
C GLU A 116 18.71 -6.46 5.05
N ALA A 117 17.86 -6.67 4.06
CA ALA A 117 17.27 -7.96 3.76
C ALA A 117 18.11 -8.66 2.66
N THR A 118 18.22 -9.98 2.76
CA THR A 118 19.03 -10.76 1.82
C THR A 118 18.18 -11.25 0.66
N VAL A 119 18.55 -10.93 -0.58
CA VAL A 119 17.95 -11.52 -1.77
C VAL A 119 18.64 -12.84 -2.07
N ALA A 120 17.92 -13.96 -1.92
CA ALA A 120 18.44 -15.32 -2.13
C ALA A 120 17.89 -15.92 -3.44
N ALA A 121 18.78 -16.57 -4.22
CA ALA A 121 18.36 -17.24 -5.46
C ALA A 121 17.57 -18.53 -5.20
N LYS A 122 17.87 -19.25 -4.12
CA LYS A 122 17.28 -20.55 -3.78
C LYS A 122 17.15 -20.74 -2.26
N GLY A 123 16.45 -21.81 -1.86
CA GLY A 123 16.27 -22.15 -0.45
C GLY A 123 14.97 -21.61 0.14
N LYS A 124 14.81 -21.77 1.46
CA LYS A 124 13.66 -21.26 2.22
C LYS A 124 13.76 -19.75 2.45
N CYS A 125 12.66 -19.02 2.34
CA CYS A 125 12.61 -17.58 2.50
C CYS A 125 11.46 -17.13 3.40
N ASN A 126 11.57 -15.92 3.93
CA ASN A 126 10.52 -15.29 4.73
C ASN A 126 9.50 -14.60 3.82
N LEU A 127 9.97 -13.98 2.73
CA LEU A 127 9.13 -13.34 1.73
C LEU A 127 9.52 -13.86 0.35
N LEU A 128 8.52 -14.19 -0.44
CA LEU A 128 8.68 -14.56 -1.83
C LEU A 128 7.86 -13.61 -2.69
N PHE A 129 8.47 -13.01 -3.67
CA PHE A 129 7.80 -12.17 -4.65
C PHE A 129 7.76 -12.89 -5.99
N LEU A 130 6.56 -13.08 -6.54
CA LEU A 130 6.34 -13.63 -7.88
C LEU A 130 5.87 -12.48 -8.79
N ALA A 131 6.67 -12.14 -9.81
CA ALA A 131 6.22 -11.30 -10.90
C ALA A 131 5.37 -12.13 -11.85
N ALA A 132 4.12 -11.72 -12.08
CA ALA A 132 3.18 -12.42 -12.95
C ALA A 132 2.54 -11.42 -13.92
N GLY A 133 2.98 -11.42 -15.17
CA GLY A 133 2.39 -10.63 -16.25
C GLY A 133 1.20 -11.31 -16.94
N ARG A 134 1.05 -12.62 -16.75
CA ARG A 134 0.01 -13.46 -17.39
C ARG A 134 -0.52 -14.52 -16.41
N SER A 135 -1.78 -14.91 -16.57
CA SER A 135 -2.43 -15.93 -15.73
C SER A 135 -1.69 -17.29 -15.70
N ALA A 136 -1.03 -17.67 -16.79
CA ALA A 136 -0.25 -18.92 -16.84
C ALA A 136 0.90 -18.96 -15.80
N GLU A 137 1.44 -17.83 -15.39
CA GLU A 137 2.51 -17.76 -14.40
C GLU A 137 2.04 -18.06 -12.98
N LEU A 138 0.73 -17.96 -12.73
CA LEU A 138 0.10 -18.28 -11.46
C LEU A 138 0.18 -19.76 -11.11
N ASN A 139 0.33 -20.64 -12.10
CA ASN A 139 0.50 -22.09 -11.89
C ASN A 139 1.73 -22.44 -11.04
N ARG A 140 2.66 -21.49 -10.87
CA ARG A 140 3.87 -21.65 -10.06
C ARG A 140 3.59 -21.54 -8.55
N ILE A 141 2.48 -20.93 -8.13
CA ILE A 141 2.18 -20.60 -6.72
C ILE A 141 2.26 -21.85 -5.84
N GLY A 142 1.64 -22.95 -6.23
CA GLY A 142 1.64 -24.19 -5.46
C GLY A 142 3.05 -24.73 -5.15
N LYS A 143 3.95 -24.70 -6.14
CA LYS A 143 5.36 -25.10 -5.96
C LYS A 143 6.14 -24.10 -5.12
N LEU A 144 5.87 -22.81 -5.29
CA LEU A 144 6.57 -21.73 -4.60
C LEU A 144 6.23 -21.69 -3.10
N LYS A 145 5.01 -22.04 -2.72
CA LYS A 145 4.60 -22.16 -1.30
C LYS A 145 5.57 -23.02 -0.50
N ALA A 146 6.06 -24.13 -1.07
CA ALA A 146 7.01 -25.01 -0.43
C ALA A 146 8.37 -24.35 -0.10
N SER A 147 8.69 -23.21 -0.70
CA SER A 147 9.89 -22.43 -0.41
C SER A 147 9.72 -21.43 0.72
N LEU A 148 8.53 -21.26 1.27
CA LEU A 148 8.31 -20.38 2.40
C LEU A 148 8.75 -21.03 3.71
N LYS A 149 9.33 -20.23 4.61
CA LYS A 149 9.52 -20.60 6.01
C LYS A 149 8.17 -20.58 6.74
N PRO A 150 8.03 -21.24 7.90
CA PRO A 150 6.86 -21.04 8.75
C PRO A 150 6.61 -19.56 9.04
N GLY A 151 5.37 -19.09 8.86
CA GLY A 151 5.01 -17.68 8.96
C GLY A 151 5.48 -16.79 7.80
N GLY A 152 6.10 -17.37 6.77
CA GLY A 152 6.47 -16.64 5.56
C GLY A 152 5.27 -16.25 4.70
N ALA A 153 5.48 -15.36 3.73
CA ALA A 153 4.42 -14.89 2.85
C ALA A 153 4.86 -14.83 1.38
N LEU A 154 3.88 -15.08 0.50
CA LEU A 154 4.01 -14.90 -0.94
C LEU A 154 3.32 -13.58 -1.33
N TRP A 155 4.02 -12.74 -2.07
CA TRP A 155 3.47 -11.64 -2.82
C TRP A 155 3.41 -11.98 -4.30
N VAL A 156 2.23 -11.91 -4.89
CA VAL A 156 2.07 -11.95 -6.35
C VAL A 156 1.95 -10.51 -6.83
N ILE A 157 2.90 -10.09 -7.66
CA ILE A 157 2.95 -8.76 -8.25
C ILE A 157 2.49 -8.86 -9.70
N TYR A 158 1.48 -8.10 -10.06
CA TYR A 158 0.85 -8.14 -11.38
C TYR A 158 0.43 -6.75 -11.88
N PRO A 159 0.37 -6.52 -13.22
CA PRO A 159 -0.02 -5.25 -13.79
C PRO A 159 -1.51 -4.96 -13.55
N LYS A 160 -1.84 -3.67 -13.41
CA LYS A 160 -3.21 -3.19 -13.22
C LYS A 160 -3.93 -3.02 -14.53
N GLY A 161 -5.21 -3.42 -14.56
CA GLY A 161 -6.12 -3.06 -15.66
C GLY A 161 -5.78 -3.70 -17.01
N VAL A 162 -5.01 -4.80 -17.02
CA VAL A 162 -4.69 -5.51 -18.25
C VAL A 162 -5.52 -6.80 -18.38
N PRO A 163 -5.90 -7.21 -19.61
CA PRO A 163 -6.72 -8.40 -19.82
C PRO A 163 -5.98 -9.72 -19.58
N GLN A 164 -4.64 -9.71 -19.63
CA GLN A 164 -3.79 -10.92 -19.55
C GLN A 164 -3.75 -11.56 -18.16
N ILE A 165 -4.11 -10.80 -17.12
CA ILE A 165 -4.19 -11.26 -15.75
C ILE A 165 -5.16 -10.39 -14.93
N LYS A 166 -6.11 -11.00 -14.26
CA LYS A 166 -7.09 -10.32 -13.43
C LYS A 166 -6.87 -10.64 -11.95
N GLU A 167 -7.17 -9.72 -11.06
CA GLU A 167 -7.04 -9.91 -9.61
C GLU A 167 -7.79 -11.16 -9.12
N VAL A 168 -8.99 -11.43 -9.66
CA VAL A 168 -9.77 -12.61 -9.31
C VAL A 168 -9.04 -13.91 -9.64
N GLU A 169 -8.28 -13.95 -10.73
CA GLU A 169 -7.48 -15.13 -11.11
C GLU A 169 -6.30 -15.33 -10.14
N VAL A 170 -5.67 -14.23 -9.71
CA VAL A 170 -4.61 -14.26 -8.69
C VAL A 170 -5.15 -14.79 -7.37
N ILE A 171 -6.31 -14.31 -6.92
CA ILE A 171 -7.00 -14.79 -5.70
C ILE A 171 -7.29 -16.28 -5.80
N HIS A 172 -7.89 -16.72 -6.91
CA HIS A 172 -8.24 -18.12 -7.11
C HIS A 172 -7.01 -19.02 -7.11
N ALA A 173 -5.94 -18.63 -7.81
CA ALA A 173 -4.70 -19.41 -7.85
C ALA A 173 -4.03 -19.55 -6.47
N GLY A 174 -4.01 -18.47 -5.67
CA GLY A 174 -3.51 -18.53 -4.31
C GLY A 174 -4.33 -19.43 -3.39
N ARG A 175 -5.66 -19.33 -3.48
CA ARG A 175 -6.59 -20.20 -2.71
C ARG A 175 -6.51 -21.65 -3.13
N ALA A 176 -6.41 -21.94 -4.43
CA ALA A 176 -6.21 -23.29 -4.95
C ALA A 176 -4.90 -23.92 -4.47
N ALA A 177 -3.87 -23.11 -4.20
CA ALA A 177 -2.62 -23.54 -3.57
C ALA A 177 -2.74 -23.68 -2.02
N GLY A 178 -3.93 -23.53 -1.45
CA GLY A 178 -4.17 -23.61 0.00
C GLY A 178 -3.55 -22.45 0.78
N MET A 179 -3.52 -21.25 0.19
CA MET A 179 -3.06 -20.02 0.83
C MET A 179 -4.23 -19.04 1.03
N LYS A 180 -4.12 -18.16 2.01
CA LYS A 180 -5.12 -17.12 2.31
C LYS A 180 -4.60 -15.77 1.82
N ASP A 181 -5.41 -15.08 1.02
CA ASP A 181 -5.19 -13.69 0.66
C ASP A 181 -5.46 -12.78 1.86
N VAL A 182 -4.50 -11.93 2.21
CA VAL A 182 -4.57 -11.12 3.46
C VAL A 182 -4.38 -9.62 3.23
N LYS A 183 -3.79 -9.22 2.11
CA LYS A 183 -3.52 -7.81 1.86
C LYS A 183 -3.33 -7.52 0.38
N VAL A 184 -3.96 -6.46 -0.10
CA VAL A 184 -3.63 -5.83 -1.38
C VAL A 184 -2.80 -4.59 -1.10
N ALA A 185 -1.75 -4.35 -1.88
CA ALA A 185 -0.93 -3.15 -1.78
C ALA A 185 -0.56 -2.62 -3.17
N ARG A 186 -0.53 -1.29 -3.30
CA ARG A 186 0.07 -0.66 -4.46
C ARG A 186 1.57 -0.99 -4.48
N PHE A 187 2.03 -1.64 -5.52
CA PHE A 187 3.42 -1.99 -5.71
C PHE A 187 4.18 -0.87 -6.43
N SER A 188 3.67 -0.42 -7.57
CA SER A 188 4.17 0.72 -8.34
C SER A 188 3.03 1.53 -8.96
N ALA A 189 3.32 2.44 -9.86
CA ALA A 189 2.30 3.17 -10.62
C ALA A 189 1.43 2.21 -11.44
N THR A 190 2.05 1.19 -12.03
CA THR A 190 1.45 0.25 -12.99
C THR A 190 1.13 -1.12 -12.40
N HIS A 191 1.68 -1.49 -11.23
CA HIS A 191 1.54 -2.81 -10.64
C HIS A 191 0.87 -2.80 -9.27
N THR A 192 0.19 -3.90 -8.97
CA THR A 192 -0.41 -4.21 -7.66
C THR A 192 0.23 -5.47 -7.11
N GLY A 193 0.30 -5.58 -5.79
CA GLY A 193 0.71 -6.77 -5.09
C GLY A 193 -0.42 -7.34 -4.24
N LEU A 194 -0.63 -8.66 -4.33
CA LEU A 194 -1.54 -9.40 -3.46
C LEU A 194 -0.72 -10.36 -2.59
N LYS A 195 -0.90 -10.23 -1.27
CA LYS A 195 -0.19 -11.02 -0.26
C LYS A 195 -0.98 -12.24 0.14
N PHE A 196 -0.31 -13.39 0.18
CA PHE A 196 -0.81 -14.66 0.68
C PHE A 196 0.01 -15.16 1.87
N VAL A 197 -0.67 -15.85 2.80
CA VAL A 197 -0.08 -16.57 3.94
C VAL A 197 -0.63 -17.98 4.04
#